data_20c0bc6eb96a0c095bb0289694525566
#
_entry.id   20c0bc6eb96a0c095bb0289694525566
#
_cell.length_a   1.000
_cell.length_b   1.000
_cell.length_c   1.000
_cell.angle_alpha   90.00
_cell.angle_beta   90.00
_cell.angle_gamma   90.00
#
_symmetry.space_group_name_H-M   'P 1'
#
loop_
_entity.id
_entity.type
_entity.pdbx_description
1 polymer ?
#
loop_
_entity_poly.entity_id
_entity_poly.type
_entity_poly.pdbx_seq_one_letter_code
_entity_poly.pdbx_strand_id
1 'polypeptide(L)'
;GMGFEKFMSKKTGRFFSTAQLTGKETHQAKNRKGEKTQNLAKPKKKENINLALLKEKEITKSYGSMKDYYDRCSIKCKVAEEKNIFITAEGLLMPCCWVAGRMYKWWHADYRIEQVWEHIDAAGGKEGIDVIRNDLQDVMEGKLLESISDSWNVDSVKNGKLGVCAMKC
;
A
#
# COMPACT_ATOMS: atom_id res chain seq x y z
N GLY A 1 -1.30 -16.89 -6.53
CA GLY A 1 -1.81 -16.70 -7.87
C GLY A 1 -2.67 -15.45 -7.94
N MET A 2 -2.25 -14.43 -8.68
CA MET A 2 -3.10 -13.28 -8.93
C MET A 2 -4.26 -13.73 -9.82
N GLY A 3 -5.49 -13.59 -9.30
CA GLY A 3 -6.70 -13.90 -10.05
C GLY A 3 -6.86 -12.94 -11.23
N PHE A 4 -7.18 -13.47 -12.40
CA PHE A 4 -7.50 -12.69 -13.55
C PHE A 4 -8.93 -12.16 -13.39
N GLU A 5 -9.10 -10.86 -13.28
CA GLU A 5 -10.42 -10.26 -13.39
C GLU A 5 -10.81 -10.12 -14.87
N LYS A 6 -11.90 -10.75 -15.23
CA LYS A 6 -12.50 -10.59 -16.56
C LYS A 6 -13.57 -9.52 -16.50
N PHE A 7 -13.32 -8.40 -17.12
CA PHE A 7 -14.32 -7.35 -17.26
C PHE A 7 -15.05 -7.48 -18.60
N MET A 8 -16.37 -7.47 -18.57
CA MET A 8 -17.19 -7.41 -19.75
C MET A 8 -17.77 -6.00 -19.91
N SER A 9 -17.47 -5.34 -21.02
CA SER A 9 -18.10 -4.07 -21.34
C SER A 9 -19.59 -4.28 -21.59
N LYS A 10 -20.44 -3.66 -20.78
CA LYS A 10 -21.91 -3.69 -20.98
C LYS A 10 -22.34 -3.09 -22.31
N LYS A 11 -21.52 -2.19 -22.88
CA LYS A 11 -21.85 -1.47 -24.13
C LYS A 11 -21.47 -2.24 -25.41
N THR A 12 -20.45 -3.08 -25.36
CA THR A 12 -19.92 -3.79 -26.54
C THR A 12 -19.89 -5.30 -26.40
N GLY A 13 -20.20 -5.86 -25.22
CA GLY A 13 -20.12 -7.29 -24.93
C GLY A 13 -18.71 -7.88 -25.02
N ARG A 14 -17.67 -7.05 -25.07
CA ARG A 14 -16.27 -7.49 -25.17
C ARG A 14 -15.69 -7.78 -23.79
N PHE A 15 -14.93 -8.86 -23.71
CA PHE A 15 -14.14 -9.19 -22.53
C PHE A 15 -12.77 -8.53 -22.62
N PHE A 16 -12.36 -7.88 -21.55
CA PHE A 16 -11.00 -7.38 -21.36
C PHE A 16 -10.31 -8.23 -20.30
N SER A 17 -9.09 -8.61 -20.54
CA SER A 17 -8.23 -9.31 -19.57
C SER A 17 -7.11 -8.38 -19.15
N THR A 18 -6.90 -8.26 -17.85
CA THR A 18 -5.78 -7.53 -17.26
C THR A 18 -4.51 -8.38 -17.11
N ALA A 19 -4.45 -9.55 -17.76
CA ALA A 19 -3.27 -10.40 -17.75
C ALA A 19 -2.04 -9.62 -18.23
N GLN A 20 -0.98 -9.61 -17.42
CA GLN A 20 0.32 -9.07 -17.84
C GLN A 20 0.80 -9.87 -19.06
N LEU A 21 1.08 -9.16 -20.14
CA LEU A 21 1.71 -9.74 -21.34
C LEU A 21 3.15 -10.16 -20.99
N THR A 22 3.35 -11.43 -20.76
CA THR A 22 4.71 -11.99 -20.68
C THR A 22 5.22 -12.07 -22.11
N GLY A 23 6.12 -11.23 -22.53
CA GLY A 23 6.62 -10.94 -23.89
C GLY A 23 6.76 -12.06 -24.96
N LYS A 24 6.14 -13.21 -24.75
CA LYS A 24 6.11 -14.37 -25.66
C LYS A 24 4.72 -14.71 -26.21
N GLU A 25 3.64 -14.16 -25.64
CA GLU A 25 2.28 -14.53 -26.02
C GLU A 25 1.57 -13.37 -26.71
N THR A 26 1.00 -13.65 -27.88
CA THR A 26 0.04 -12.75 -28.53
C THR A 26 -1.31 -13.00 -27.91
N HIS A 27 -1.84 -12.04 -27.13
CA HIS A 27 -3.22 -12.11 -26.68
C HIS A 27 -4.15 -11.74 -27.84
N GLN A 28 -5.06 -12.63 -28.14
CA GLN A 28 -6.10 -12.39 -29.14
C GLN A 28 -7.38 -11.99 -28.42
N ALA A 29 -7.90 -10.82 -28.75
CA ALA A 29 -9.24 -10.45 -28.33
C ALA A 29 -10.23 -11.38 -29.01
N LYS A 30 -11.17 -11.97 -28.25
CA LYS A 30 -12.25 -12.81 -28.76
C LYS A 30 -13.59 -12.11 -28.55
N ASN A 31 -14.49 -12.22 -29.49
CA ASN A 31 -15.85 -11.76 -29.30
C ASN A 31 -16.64 -12.73 -28.38
N ARG A 32 -17.93 -12.42 -28.14
CA ARG A 32 -18.79 -13.24 -27.27
C ARG A 32 -18.98 -14.69 -27.78
N LYS A 33 -18.77 -14.94 -29.09
CA LYS A 33 -18.82 -16.26 -29.69
C LYS A 33 -17.49 -17.02 -29.69
N GLY A 34 -16.44 -16.40 -29.11
CA GLY A 34 -15.10 -16.98 -29.04
C GLY A 34 -14.27 -16.79 -30.34
N GLU A 35 -14.80 -16.06 -31.33
CA GLU A 35 -14.08 -15.76 -32.55
C GLU A 35 -13.00 -14.71 -32.33
N LYS A 36 -11.85 -14.88 -32.99
CA LYS A 36 -10.74 -13.95 -32.93
C LYS A 36 -11.10 -12.64 -33.63
N THR A 37 -11.11 -11.54 -32.87
CA THR A 37 -11.51 -10.23 -33.41
C THR A 37 -10.32 -9.32 -33.69
N GLN A 38 -9.22 -9.47 -32.97
CA GLN A 38 -8.06 -8.61 -33.13
C GLN A 38 -6.81 -9.25 -32.54
N ASN A 39 -5.68 -9.13 -33.21
CA ASN A 39 -4.37 -9.39 -32.65
C ASN A 39 -3.91 -8.16 -31.89
N LEU A 40 -3.67 -8.28 -30.60
CA LEU A 40 -3.02 -7.21 -29.83
C LEU A 40 -1.54 -7.16 -30.23
N ALA A 41 -1.07 -6.00 -30.63
CA ALA A 41 0.35 -5.78 -30.91
C ALA A 41 1.18 -6.14 -29.67
N LYS A 42 2.29 -6.88 -29.88
CA LYS A 42 3.28 -7.07 -28.81
C LYS A 42 3.85 -5.71 -28.45
N PRO A 43 3.85 -5.32 -27.16
CA PRO A 43 4.56 -4.12 -26.76
C PRO A 43 6.05 -4.29 -27.09
N LYS A 44 6.65 -3.23 -27.64
CA LYS A 44 8.06 -3.25 -27.95
C LYS A 44 8.86 -3.47 -26.66
N LYS A 45 9.90 -4.31 -26.70
CA LYS A 45 10.73 -4.70 -25.55
C LYS A 45 11.16 -3.52 -24.65
N LYS A 46 11.35 -2.32 -25.23
CA LYS A 46 11.73 -1.09 -24.52
C LYS A 46 10.57 -0.42 -23.78
N GLU A 47 9.33 -0.68 -24.14
CA GLU A 47 8.14 -0.03 -23.56
C GLU A 47 7.64 -0.77 -22.30
N ASN A 48 8.11 -2.00 -22.05
CA ASN A 48 7.72 -2.84 -20.92
C ASN A 48 8.82 -3.01 -19.87
N ILE A 49 9.70 -2.05 -19.75
CA ILE A 49 10.63 -2.05 -18.62
C ILE A 49 9.81 -1.72 -17.38
N ASN A 50 9.59 -2.70 -16.53
CA ASN A 50 9.00 -2.48 -15.23
C ASN A 50 10.02 -1.75 -14.35
N LEU A 51 9.89 -0.41 -14.29
CA LEU A 51 10.77 0.46 -13.52
C LEU A 51 10.84 0.06 -12.04
N ALA A 52 9.74 -0.48 -11.50
CA ALA A 52 9.72 -0.99 -10.13
C ALA A 52 10.67 -2.17 -9.94
N LEU A 53 10.71 -3.12 -10.90
CA LEU A 53 11.64 -4.26 -10.85
C LEU A 53 13.10 -3.83 -11.00
N LEU A 54 13.38 -2.81 -11.80
CA LEU A 54 14.73 -2.28 -11.91
C LEU A 54 15.18 -1.65 -10.59
N LYS A 55 14.33 -0.81 -10.00
CA LYS A 55 14.59 -0.18 -8.71
C LYS A 55 14.76 -1.22 -7.59
N GLU A 56 13.93 -2.26 -7.58
CA GLU A 56 14.05 -3.38 -6.63
C GLU A 56 15.41 -4.09 -6.77
N LYS A 57 15.87 -4.36 -8.01
CA LYS A 57 17.19 -4.95 -8.26
C LYS A 57 18.35 -4.08 -7.77
N GLU A 58 18.26 -2.77 -8.01
CA GLU A 58 19.27 -1.80 -7.54
C GLU A 58 19.32 -1.76 -6.01
N ILE A 59 18.15 -1.70 -5.36
CA ILE A 59 18.01 -1.72 -3.91
C ILE A 59 18.58 -3.03 -3.34
N THR A 60 18.19 -4.17 -3.90
CA THR A 60 18.67 -5.47 -3.45
C THR A 60 20.19 -5.61 -3.62
N LYS A 61 20.75 -5.04 -4.69
CA LYS A 61 22.20 -5.00 -4.89
C LYS A 61 22.92 -4.19 -3.81
N SER A 62 22.33 -3.07 -3.39
CA SER A 62 22.95 -2.15 -2.42
C SER A 62 22.75 -2.57 -0.97
N TYR A 63 21.61 -3.19 -0.65
CA TYR A 63 21.21 -3.49 0.73
C TYR A 63 21.15 -5.00 1.06
N GLY A 64 21.31 -5.87 0.05
CA GLY A 64 21.21 -7.32 0.19
C GLY A 64 19.81 -7.86 -0.02
N SER A 65 18.79 -7.22 0.56
CA SER A 65 17.38 -7.56 0.36
C SER A 65 16.48 -6.34 0.49
N MET A 66 15.23 -6.43 0.01
CA MET A 66 14.21 -5.42 0.25
C MET A 66 13.88 -5.27 1.75
N LYS A 67 13.95 -6.36 2.51
CA LYS A 67 13.75 -6.34 3.96
C LYS A 67 14.83 -5.51 4.65
N ASP A 68 16.10 -5.71 4.30
CA ASP A 68 17.22 -4.95 4.87
C ASP A 68 17.18 -3.47 4.46
N TYR A 69 16.67 -3.19 3.26
CA TYR A 69 16.39 -1.81 2.83
C TYR A 69 15.34 -1.16 3.72
N TYR A 70 14.16 -1.78 3.89
CA TYR A 70 13.10 -1.22 4.74
C TYR A 70 13.52 -1.07 6.19
N ASP A 71 14.36 -1.98 6.67
CA ASP A 71 14.88 -1.90 8.04
C ASP A 71 15.71 -0.63 8.26
N ARG A 72 16.49 -0.20 7.26
CA ARG A 72 17.48 0.88 7.37
C ARG A 72 17.13 2.16 6.62
N CYS A 73 16.13 2.16 5.75
CA CYS A 73 15.78 3.36 4.97
C CYS A 73 15.31 4.51 5.87
N SER A 74 15.58 5.73 5.41
CA SER A 74 14.96 6.92 5.98
C SER A 74 13.51 7.04 5.51
N ILE A 75 12.61 7.40 6.41
CA ILE A 75 11.19 7.60 6.10
C ILE A 75 10.98 9.08 5.75
N LYS A 76 10.38 9.33 4.57
CA LYS A 76 9.94 10.66 4.12
C LYS A 76 8.46 10.58 3.83
N CYS A 77 7.65 10.94 4.82
CA CYS A 77 6.21 10.78 4.72
C CYS A 77 5.57 11.98 4.00
N LYS A 78 5.13 11.77 2.78
CA LYS A 78 4.44 12.77 1.98
C LYS A 78 3.17 13.31 2.67
N VAL A 79 2.44 12.44 3.37
CA VAL A 79 1.22 12.82 4.09
C VAL A 79 1.53 13.81 5.22
N ALA A 80 2.64 13.60 5.94
CA ALA A 80 3.09 14.53 6.98
C ALA A 80 3.61 15.86 6.38
N GLU A 81 4.35 15.80 5.27
CA GLU A 81 4.81 17.00 4.54
C GLU A 81 3.63 17.85 4.05
N GLU A 82 2.57 17.22 3.55
CA GLU A 82 1.35 17.87 3.08
C GLU A 82 0.37 18.24 4.22
N LYS A 83 0.68 17.89 5.48
CA LYS A 83 -0.17 18.08 6.67
C LYS A 83 -1.57 17.47 6.53
N ASN A 84 -1.65 16.33 5.86
CA ASN A 84 -2.88 15.57 5.71
C ASN A 84 -3.07 14.61 6.89
N ILE A 85 -4.32 14.26 7.16
CA ILE A 85 -4.72 13.21 8.11
C ILE A 85 -5.72 12.28 7.43
N PHE A 86 -5.93 11.11 8.01
CA PHE A 86 -6.91 10.13 7.56
C PHE A 86 -7.88 9.81 8.70
N ILE A 87 -9.18 9.93 8.45
CA ILE A 87 -10.21 9.50 9.39
C ILE A 87 -10.87 8.24 8.82
N THR A 88 -10.90 7.18 9.62
CA THR A 88 -11.54 5.92 9.23
C THR A 88 -13.07 6.07 9.22
N ALA A 89 -13.78 5.10 8.63
CA ALA A 89 -15.25 5.06 8.67
C ALA A 89 -15.81 4.92 10.10
N GLU A 90 -15.00 4.47 11.05
CA GLU A 90 -15.35 4.38 12.48
C GLU A 90 -15.12 5.72 13.22
N GLY A 91 -14.59 6.73 12.55
CA GLY A 91 -14.25 8.02 13.17
C GLY A 91 -12.88 8.05 13.86
N LEU A 92 -11.99 7.11 13.59
CA LEU A 92 -10.66 7.06 14.20
C LEU A 92 -9.65 7.85 13.38
N LEU A 93 -8.93 8.78 14.03
CA LEU A 93 -7.86 9.54 13.41
C LEU A 93 -6.61 8.68 13.24
N MET A 94 -6.05 8.68 12.04
CA MET A 94 -4.82 7.97 11.68
C MET A 94 -3.95 8.87 10.80
N PRO A 95 -2.62 8.66 10.75
CA PRO A 95 -1.76 9.47 9.88
C PRO A 95 -2.08 9.26 8.40
N CYS A 96 -2.41 8.04 7.98
CA CYS A 96 -2.74 7.74 6.58
C CYS A 96 -3.50 6.40 6.46
N CYS A 97 -4.08 6.17 5.27
CA CYS A 97 -4.82 4.93 4.98
C CYS A 97 -3.97 3.65 5.07
N TRP A 98 -2.65 3.72 4.80
CA TRP A 98 -1.77 2.56 4.92
C TRP A 98 -1.59 2.10 6.36
N VAL A 99 -1.42 3.04 7.29
CA VAL A 99 -1.36 2.73 8.73
C VAL A 99 -2.71 2.28 9.23
N ALA A 100 -3.79 2.99 8.87
CA ALA A 100 -5.16 2.62 9.22
C ALA A 100 -5.51 1.18 8.77
N GLY A 101 -5.13 0.80 7.56
CA GLY A 101 -5.38 -0.56 7.05
C GLY A 101 -4.69 -1.67 7.85
N ARG A 102 -3.68 -1.32 8.68
CA ARG A 102 -2.97 -2.30 9.53
C ARG A 102 -3.59 -2.49 10.91
N MET A 103 -4.67 -1.80 11.20
CA MET A 103 -5.45 -1.99 12.42
C MET A 103 -6.37 -3.21 12.34
N TYR A 104 -6.76 -3.64 11.13
CA TYR A 104 -7.87 -4.55 10.91
C TYR A 104 -7.43 -5.93 10.47
N LYS A 105 -8.23 -6.95 10.87
CA LYS A 105 -8.22 -8.27 10.25
C LYS A 105 -9.19 -8.26 9.07
N TRP A 106 -8.70 -8.66 7.92
CA TRP A 106 -9.51 -8.85 6.74
C TRP A 106 -10.01 -10.29 6.67
N TRP A 107 -11.18 -10.52 6.10
CA TRP A 107 -11.82 -11.83 6.04
C TRP A 107 -10.99 -12.93 5.34
N HIS A 108 -10.02 -12.57 4.50
CA HIS A 108 -9.15 -13.51 3.78
C HIS A 108 -7.65 -13.38 4.13
N ALA A 109 -7.29 -12.40 4.94
CA ALA A 109 -5.90 -12.19 5.38
C ALA A 109 -5.85 -11.34 6.65
N ASP A 110 -4.91 -11.64 7.53
CA ASP A 110 -4.65 -10.83 8.71
C ASP A 110 -3.62 -9.74 8.35
N TYR A 111 -4.08 -8.52 8.22
CA TYR A 111 -3.23 -7.35 7.99
C TYR A 111 -2.93 -6.58 9.27
N ARG A 112 -3.46 -7.02 10.40
CA ARG A 112 -3.17 -6.42 11.69
C ARG A 112 -1.68 -6.50 11.99
N ILE A 113 -1.10 -5.39 12.42
CA ILE A 113 0.30 -5.29 12.84
C ILE A 113 0.33 -4.78 14.27
N GLU A 114 0.88 -5.56 15.20
CA GLU A 114 0.98 -5.20 16.61
C GLU A 114 1.69 -3.86 16.81
N GLN A 115 2.73 -3.58 16.07
CA GLN A 115 3.46 -2.32 16.14
C GLN A 115 2.56 -1.08 15.93
N VAL A 116 1.52 -1.17 15.09
CA VAL A 116 0.53 -0.08 14.94
C VAL A 116 -0.35 0.04 16.18
N TRP A 117 -0.71 -1.09 16.79
CA TRP A 117 -1.51 -1.10 18.00
C TRP A 117 -0.76 -0.57 19.20
N GLU A 118 0.55 -0.79 19.32
CA GLU A 118 1.40 -0.21 20.36
C GLU A 118 1.31 1.33 20.36
N HIS A 119 1.32 1.96 19.17
CA HIS A 119 1.12 3.40 19.03
C HIS A 119 -0.29 3.85 19.41
N ILE A 120 -1.31 3.07 19.01
CA ILE A 120 -2.71 3.36 19.33
C ILE A 120 -2.95 3.24 20.83
N ASP A 121 -2.44 2.19 21.47
CA ASP A 121 -2.59 1.96 22.91
C ASP A 121 -1.87 3.05 23.72
N ALA A 122 -0.69 3.49 23.28
CA ALA A 122 0.01 4.62 23.86
C ALA A 122 -0.74 5.96 23.76
N ALA A 123 -1.63 6.07 22.78
CA ALA A 123 -2.51 7.24 22.57
C ALA A 123 -3.86 7.13 23.31
N GLY A 124 -4.04 6.12 24.17
CA GLY A 124 -5.28 5.90 24.90
C GLY A 124 -6.24 4.93 24.22
N GLY A 125 -5.71 4.08 23.33
CA GLY A 125 -6.50 3.12 22.57
C GLY A 125 -7.38 3.77 21.50
N LYS A 126 -8.36 3.03 21.00
CA LYS A 126 -9.33 3.56 20.03
C LYS A 126 -10.10 4.78 20.56
N GLU A 127 -10.37 4.81 21.85
CA GLU A 127 -11.10 5.91 22.48
C GLU A 127 -10.31 7.21 22.43
N GLY A 128 -8.99 7.16 22.60
CA GLY A 128 -8.12 8.34 22.56
C GLY A 128 -7.94 8.94 21.17
N ILE A 129 -8.25 8.19 20.11
CA ILE A 129 -8.13 8.63 18.72
C ILE A 129 -9.47 8.78 17.99
N ASP A 130 -10.58 8.68 18.70
CA ASP A 130 -11.94 8.78 18.20
C ASP A 130 -12.38 10.25 18.10
N VAL A 131 -12.46 10.81 16.90
CA VAL A 131 -12.87 12.20 16.62
C VAL A 131 -14.39 12.40 16.64
N ILE A 132 -15.17 11.35 16.83
CA ILE A 132 -16.61 11.47 17.04
C ILE A 132 -16.91 11.84 18.50
N ARG A 133 -16.05 11.34 19.40
CA ARG A 133 -16.21 11.50 20.86
C ARG A 133 -15.34 12.60 21.46
N ASN A 134 -14.23 12.91 20.80
CA ASN A 134 -13.25 13.88 21.27
C ASN A 134 -13.13 15.04 20.27
N ASP A 135 -12.67 16.18 20.74
CA ASP A 135 -12.32 17.30 19.86
C ASP A 135 -11.21 16.91 18.89
N LEU A 136 -11.38 17.27 17.63
CA LEU A 136 -10.41 16.94 16.59
C LEU A 136 -9.02 17.50 16.88
N GLN A 137 -8.95 18.73 17.41
CA GLN A 137 -7.68 19.37 17.74
C GLN A 137 -6.94 18.60 18.85
N ASP A 138 -7.66 18.21 19.90
CA ASP A 138 -7.10 17.45 21.01
C ASP A 138 -6.54 16.11 20.55
N VAL A 139 -7.26 15.42 19.64
CA VAL A 139 -6.82 14.15 19.06
C VAL A 139 -5.61 14.34 18.16
N MET A 140 -5.55 15.43 17.38
CA MET A 140 -4.40 15.73 16.50
C MET A 140 -3.15 16.09 17.29
N GLU A 141 -3.29 16.81 18.41
CA GLU A 141 -2.20 17.15 19.32
C GLU A 141 -1.85 16.01 20.29
N GLY A 142 -2.61 14.92 20.20
CA GLY A 142 -2.40 13.71 21.00
C GLY A 142 -1.18 12.90 20.60
N LYS A 143 -0.88 11.89 21.41
CA LYS A 143 0.36 11.10 21.29
C LYS A 143 0.48 10.24 20.03
N LEU A 144 -0.62 9.96 19.29
CA LEU A 144 -0.57 9.05 18.16
C LEU A 144 0.38 9.54 17.06
N LEU A 145 0.14 10.76 16.56
CA LEU A 145 0.91 11.31 15.45
C LEU A 145 2.36 11.55 15.84
N GLU A 146 2.59 12.05 17.07
CA GLU A 146 3.91 12.26 17.63
C GLU A 146 4.70 10.94 17.72
N SER A 147 4.15 9.92 18.37
CA SER A 147 4.83 8.63 18.55
C SER A 147 5.15 7.92 17.24
N ILE A 148 4.26 8.05 16.23
CA ILE A 148 4.51 7.51 14.90
C ILE A 148 5.65 8.28 14.21
N SER A 149 5.68 9.61 14.28
CA SER A 149 6.76 10.42 13.69
C SER A 149 8.10 10.18 14.37
N ASP A 150 8.10 10.03 15.68
CA ASP A 150 9.31 9.71 16.45
C ASP A 150 9.91 8.36 16.06
N SER A 151 9.05 7.38 15.77
CA SER A 151 9.49 6.07 15.29
C SER A 151 10.32 6.12 14.00
N TRP A 152 10.17 7.18 13.18
CA TRP A 152 10.94 7.31 11.93
C TRP A 152 12.42 7.61 12.16
N ASN A 153 12.76 8.17 13.31
CA ASN A 153 14.13 8.49 13.71
C ASN A 153 14.88 7.28 14.29
N VAL A 154 14.17 6.18 14.51
CA VAL A 154 14.78 4.94 14.99
C VAL A 154 15.53 4.26 13.83
N ASP A 155 16.67 3.67 14.13
CA ASP A 155 17.61 3.12 13.14
C ASP A 155 17.09 1.89 12.41
N SER A 156 16.23 1.08 13.03
CA SER A 156 15.71 -0.16 12.44
C SER A 156 14.28 -0.50 12.89
N VAL A 157 13.59 -1.30 12.08
CA VAL A 157 12.26 -1.83 12.41
C VAL A 157 12.31 -2.72 13.66
N LYS A 158 13.42 -3.43 13.89
CA LYS A 158 13.60 -4.24 15.10
C LYS A 158 13.67 -3.40 16.37
N ASN A 159 14.15 -2.18 16.28
CA ASN A 159 14.33 -1.27 17.39
C ASN A 159 13.13 -0.33 17.59
N GLY A 160 12.07 -0.44 16.76
CA GLY A 160 10.84 0.32 16.93
C GLY A 160 10.47 1.25 15.76
N LYS A 161 11.27 1.31 14.67
CA LYS A 161 10.87 2.03 13.46
C LYS A 161 9.59 1.44 12.89
N LEU A 162 8.58 2.25 12.62
CA LEU A 162 7.31 1.75 12.13
C LEU A 162 7.43 1.15 10.72
N GLY A 163 7.40 -0.17 10.64
CA GLY A 163 7.68 -0.93 9.42
C GLY A 163 6.73 -0.62 8.26
N VAL A 164 5.46 -0.31 8.53
CA VAL A 164 4.51 0.08 7.48
C VAL A 164 4.92 1.42 6.83
N CYS A 165 5.42 2.38 7.60
CA CYS A 165 5.94 3.64 7.06
C CYS A 165 7.21 3.40 6.24
N ALA A 166 8.15 2.60 6.72
CA ALA A 166 9.37 2.24 5.99
C ALA A 166 9.09 1.58 4.63
N MET A 167 7.98 0.82 4.51
CA MET A 167 7.58 0.17 3.25
C MET A 167 6.83 1.10 2.28
N LYS A 168 6.22 2.18 2.75
CA LYS A 168 5.27 3.00 1.97
C LYS A 168 5.72 4.43 1.74
N CYS A 169 6.62 4.93 2.57
CA CYS A 169 7.21 6.26 2.52
C CYS A 169 8.71 6.19 2.28
#